data_b6f16123a56fb7ffb994294cbfca7ea8
#
_entry.id   b6f16123a56fb7ffb994294cbfca7ea8
#
_cell.length_a   1.000
_cell.length_b   1.000
_cell.length_c   1.000
_cell.angle_alpha   90.00
_cell.angle_beta   90.00
_cell.angle_gamma   90.00
#
_symmetry.space_group_name_H-M   'P 1'
#
loop_
_entity.id
_entity.type
_entity.pdbx_description
1 polymer ?
#
loop_
_entity_poly.entity_id
_entity_poly.type
_entity_poly.pdbx_seq_one_letter_code
_entity_poly.pdbx_strand_id
1 'polypeptide(L)'
;EAYNHDEISGDFAVEVAGEISFPMLGRVEVAGQTTSEIANHLEALLEQDYYVDVQLQVEVEEYHSKPVTVLGEVARPGTYYLEGKTSLHKILAEAGGLKSSAGQFVELRRVQDVDGVEQPFVRTYGTVSILKGEAGRDIILQQGDVISVSAKEQFFITGEVAKPGQYDLTPGMTLMQAVSHAGGQGKFASQTVEVHRAGDGDKEILTFDVSHIRKGKEPDPIIKAGDVLIIR
;
A
#
# COMPACT_ATOMS: atom_id res chain seq x y z
N GLU A 1 7.80 -30.23 16.34
CA GLU A 1 8.01 -31.66 16.14
C GLU A 1 8.72 -32.26 17.35
N ALA A 2 8.40 -33.49 17.70
CA ALA A 2 9.04 -34.23 18.78
C ALA A 2 9.95 -35.31 18.20
N TYR A 3 11.17 -35.40 18.66
CA TYR A 3 12.10 -36.41 18.20
C TYR A 3 11.68 -37.82 18.66
N ASN A 4 11.38 -38.72 17.72
CA ASN A 4 10.89 -40.09 17.95
C ASN A 4 9.47 -40.21 18.59
N HIS A 5 8.65 -39.16 18.54
CA HIS A 5 7.31 -39.14 19.15
C HIS A 5 6.30 -38.52 18.18
N ASP A 6 5.88 -39.25 17.15
CA ASP A 6 4.94 -38.79 16.12
C ASP A 6 3.56 -38.48 16.72
N GLU A 7 3.20 -39.08 17.86
CA GLU A 7 1.90 -38.89 18.52
C GLU A 7 1.72 -37.50 19.15
N ILE A 8 2.80 -36.77 19.38
CA ILE A 8 2.80 -35.41 19.93
C ILE A 8 3.36 -34.37 18.93
N SER A 9 3.60 -34.82 17.67
CA SER A 9 4.01 -33.95 16.58
C SER A 9 2.80 -33.55 15.75
N GLY A 10 2.78 -32.32 15.24
CA GLY A 10 1.69 -31.81 14.38
C GLY A 10 1.59 -30.30 14.41
N ASP A 11 0.60 -29.77 13.68
CA ASP A 11 0.31 -28.37 13.58
C ASP A 11 -0.79 -27.99 14.59
N PHE A 12 -0.49 -27.00 15.43
CA PHE A 12 -1.37 -26.56 16.49
C PHE A 12 -1.71 -25.09 16.31
N ALA A 13 -3.00 -24.77 16.11
CA ALA A 13 -3.47 -23.39 16.02
C ALA A 13 -3.52 -22.75 17.42
N VAL A 14 -3.00 -21.52 17.52
CA VAL A 14 -3.18 -20.71 18.73
C VAL A 14 -4.59 -20.12 18.70
N GLU A 15 -5.41 -20.49 19.69
CA GLU A 15 -6.78 -19.98 19.84
C GLU A 15 -6.80 -18.49 20.26
N VAL A 16 -7.95 -17.85 20.15
CA VAL A 16 -8.15 -16.44 20.54
C VAL A 16 -7.78 -16.17 22.00
N ALA A 17 -7.94 -17.17 22.86
CA ALA A 17 -7.55 -17.10 24.27
C ALA A 17 -6.03 -17.14 24.50
N GLY A 18 -5.22 -17.37 23.43
CA GLY A 18 -3.78 -17.52 23.55
C GLY A 18 -3.31 -18.90 23.96
N GLU A 19 -4.16 -19.90 23.79
CA GLU A 19 -3.93 -21.31 24.16
C GLU A 19 -3.76 -22.17 22.91
N ILE A 20 -3.03 -23.27 23.01
CA ILE A 20 -3.02 -24.37 22.04
C ILE A 20 -3.66 -25.61 22.66
N SER A 21 -4.33 -26.43 21.85
CA SER A 21 -4.80 -27.75 22.26
C SER A 21 -3.76 -28.79 21.95
N PHE A 22 -2.98 -29.19 22.96
CA PHE A 22 -1.85 -30.11 22.80
C PHE A 22 -2.22 -31.52 23.25
N PRO A 23 -1.80 -32.60 22.50
CA PRO A 23 -2.06 -33.98 22.91
C PRO A 23 -1.62 -34.25 24.35
N MET A 24 -2.39 -35.04 25.09
CA MET A 24 -2.15 -35.43 26.49
C MET A 24 -2.23 -34.29 27.52
N LEU A 25 -1.81 -33.06 27.17
CA LEU A 25 -1.79 -31.91 28.08
C LEU A 25 -3.12 -31.12 28.05
N GLY A 26 -3.91 -31.25 26.98
CA GLY A 26 -5.11 -30.44 26.78
C GLY A 26 -4.76 -29.00 26.39
N ARG A 27 -5.42 -28.03 27.01
CA ARG A 27 -5.18 -26.60 26.72
C ARG A 27 -3.98 -26.08 27.48
N VAL A 28 -3.01 -25.53 26.73
CA VAL A 28 -1.78 -24.95 27.28
C VAL A 28 -1.69 -23.50 26.82
N GLU A 29 -1.48 -22.58 27.76
CA GLU A 29 -1.28 -21.16 27.48
C GLU A 29 0.09 -20.92 26.87
N VAL A 30 0.10 -20.25 25.69
CA VAL A 30 1.31 -19.94 24.94
C VAL A 30 1.42 -18.45 24.57
N ALA A 31 0.40 -17.66 24.92
CA ALA A 31 0.39 -16.24 24.62
C ALA A 31 1.58 -15.50 25.24
N GLY A 32 2.24 -14.66 24.43
CA GLY A 32 3.39 -13.86 24.88
C GLY A 32 4.70 -14.61 25.04
N GLN A 33 4.72 -15.91 24.77
CA GLN A 33 5.93 -16.75 24.82
C GLN A 33 6.61 -16.81 23.44
N THR A 34 7.92 -16.96 23.43
CA THR A 34 8.70 -17.31 22.24
C THR A 34 8.60 -18.81 21.95
N THR A 35 8.92 -19.23 20.73
CA THR A 35 8.91 -20.66 20.34
C THR A 35 9.80 -21.51 21.25
N SER A 36 10.95 -20.98 21.69
CA SER A 36 11.82 -21.66 22.63
C SER A 36 11.23 -21.78 24.04
N GLU A 37 10.53 -20.75 24.51
CA GLU A 37 9.83 -20.80 25.81
C GLU A 37 8.66 -21.77 25.77
N ILE A 38 7.91 -21.82 24.66
CA ILE A 38 6.84 -22.80 24.45
C ILE A 38 7.40 -24.23 24.44
N ALA A 39 8.50 -24.48 23.73
CA ALA A 39 9.15 -25.78 23.70
C ALA A 39 9.51 -26.23 25.12
N ASN A 40 10.26 -25.43 25.87
CA ASN A 40 10.66 -25.74 27.24
C ASN A 40 9.46 -25.93 28.18
N HIS A 41 8.40 -25.13 28.01
CA HIS A 41 7.17 -25.23 28.81
C HIS A 41 6.44 -26.55 28.55
N LEU A 42 6.28 -26.93 27.28
CA LEU A 42 5.65 -28.21 26.91
C LEU A 42 6.50 -29.41 27.35
N GLU A 43 7.83 -29.36 27.17
CA GLU A 43 8.76 -30.39 27.66
C GLU A 43 8.57 -30.60 29.16
N ALA A 44 8.60 -29.52 29.95
CA ALA A 44 8.44 -29.61 31.40
C ALA A 44 7.10 -30.21 31.84
N LEU A 45 5.99 -29.91 31.10
CA LEU A 45 4.68 -30.48 31.37
C LEU A 45 4.59 -31.96 31.00
N LEU A 46 5.19 -32.35 29.87
CA LEU A 46 5.22 -33.75 29.42
C LEU A 46 6.09 -34.64 30.30
N GLU A 47 7.18 -34.11 30.81
CA GLU A 47 8.08 -34.87 31.71
C GLU A 47 7.48 -35.14 33.08
N GLN A 48 6.47 -34.38 33.52
CA GLN A 48 5.83 -34.62 34.83
C GLN A 48 5.09 -35.95 34.86
N ASP A 49 4.36 -36.32 33.81
CA ASP A 49 3.41 -37.43 33.85
C ASP A 49 3.52 -38.43 32.69
N TYR A 50 4.20 -38.07 31.58
CA TYR A 50 4.07 -38.83 30.31
C TYR A 50 5.41 -39.34 29.74
N TYR A 51 6.49 -38.55 29.78
CA TYR A 51 7.75 -38.85 29.11
C TYR A 51 8.96 -38.64 30.02
N VAL A 52 10.06 -39.23 29.63
CA VAL A 52 11.37 -39.02 30.28
C VAL A 52 12.31 -38.45 29.22
N ASP A 53 12.86 -37.26 29.45
CA ASP A 53 13.82 -36.57 28.55
C ASP A 53 13.28 -36.37 27.13
N VAL A 54 12.11 -35.73 27.03
CA VAL A 54 11.47 -35.37 25.72
C VAL A 54 12.10 -34.10 25.19
N GLN A 55 12.38 -34.08 23.89
CA GLN A 55 12.87 -32.87 23.17
C GLN A 55 11.87 -32.44 22.14
N LEU A 56 11.45 -31.18 22.24
CA LEU A 56 10.49 -30.54 21.33
C LEU A 56 11.14 -29.43 20.54
N GLN A 57 10.84 -29.37 19.23
CA GLN A 57 11.13 -28.23 18.39
C GLN A 57 9.82 -27.56 18.00
N VAL A 58 9.70 -26.27 18.34
CA VAL A 58 8.52 -25.46 18.00
C VAL A 58 8.92 -24.42 16.97
N GLU A 59 8.21 -24.42 15.85
CA GLU A 59 8.35 -23.43 14.78
C GLU A 59 7.01 -22.78 14.49
N VAL A 60 7.00 -21.54 14.00
CA VAL A 60 5.78 -20.89 13.55
C VAL A 60 5.64 -21.16 12.06
N GLU A 61 4.59 -21.89 11.68
CA GLU A 61 4.30 -22.20 10.29
C GLU A 61 3.68 -20.99 9.58
N GLU A 62 2.65 -20.38 10.20
CA GLU A 62 1.97 -19.23 9.65
C GLU A 62 1.63 -18.20 10.74
N TYR A 63 1.75 -16.91 10.38
CA TYR A 63 1.38 -15.80 11.24
C TYR A 63 0.01 -15.27 10.84
N HIS A 64 -1.00 -15.34 11.73
CA HIS A 64 -2.35 -14.82 11.50
C HIS A 64 -2.77 -13.73 12.50
N SER A 65 -1.94 -13.43 13.48
CA SER A 65 -2.31 -12.60 14.65
C SER A 65 -2.27 -11.10 14.41
N LYS A 66 -1.59 -10.61 13.38
CA LYS A 66 -1.39 -9.16 13.14
C LYS A 66 -1.66 -8.81 11.69
N PRO A 67 -2.94 -8.79 11.25
CA PRO A 67 -3.28 -8.46 9.87
C PRO A 67 -3.02 -7.00 9.56
N VAL A 68 -2.56 -6.74 8.34
CA VAL A 68 -2.54 -5.44 7.66
C VAL A 68 -3.16 -5.59 6.29
N THR A 69 -3.76 -4.53 5.77
CA THR A 69 -4.44 -4.57 4.48
C THR A 69 -3.69 -3.72 3.46
N VAL A 70 -3.40 -4.28 2.29
CA VAL A 70 -2.76 -3.58 1.17
C VAL A 70 -3.75 -3.48 0.01
N LEU A 71 -4.03 -2.25 -0.41
CA LEU A 71 -5.03 -1.92 -1.43
C LEU A 71 -4.42 -1.13 -2.59
N GLY A 72 -5.14 -1.08 -3.71
CA GLY A 72 -4.83 -0.23 -4.87
C GLY A 72 -3.80 -0.85 -5.82
N GLU A 73 -2.89 -0.03 -6.33
CA GLU A 73 -2.01 -0.36 -7.45
C GLU A 73 -0.75 -1.13 -7.02
N VAL A 74 -0.94 -2.26 -6.36
CA VAL A 74 0.08 -3.28 -6.07
C VAL A 74 -0.18 -4.55 -6.88
N ALA A 75 0.82 -5.39 -7.08
CA ALA A 75 0.66 -6.61 -7.87
C ALA A 75 -0.37 -7.57 -7.26
N ARG A 76 -0.35 -7.72 -5.93
CA ARG A 76 -1.26 -8.59 -5.18
C ARG A 76 -1.87 -7.82 -4.01
N PRO A 77 -3.01 -7.11 -4.22
CA PRO A 77 -3.75 -6.50 -3.12
C PRO A 77 -4.38 -7.58 -2.24
N GLY A 78 -4.47 -7.33 -0.93
CA GLY A 78 -5.03 -8.29 0.01
C GLY A 78 -4.61 -8.04 1.46
N THR A 79 -4.90 -9.00 2.31
CA THR A 79 -4.47 -9.01 3.72
C THR A 79 -3.14 -9.74 3.84
N TYR A 80 -2.24 -9.14 4.59
CA TYR A 80 -0.92 -9.66 4.93
C TYR A 80 -0.77 -9.73 6.44
N TYR A 81 0.08 -10.61 6.93
CA TYR A 81 0.28 -10.80 8.36
C TYR A 81 1.70 -10.37 8.75
N LEU A 82 1.81 -9.62 9.84
CA LEU A 82 3.11 -9.09 10.27
C LEU A 82 3.91 -10.15 11.05
N GLU A 83 5.12 -10.40 10.57
CA GLU A 83 6.13 -11.20 11.25
C GLU A 83 7.05 -10.29 12.04
N GLY A 84 6.82 -10.16 13.35
CA GLY A 84 7.64 -9.30 14.20
C GLY A 84 7.65 -7.83 13.77
N LYS A 85 8.84 -7.22 13.67
CA LYS A 85 9.00 -5.83 13.19
C LYS A 85 9.04 -5.78 11.67
N THR A 86 7.87 -5.67 11.07
CA THR A 86 7.72 -5.61 9.61
C THR A 86 7.57 -4.16 9.15
N SER A 87 8.36 -3.77 8.14
CA SER A 87 8.34 -2.42 7.58
C SER A 87 7.36 -2.31 6.40
N LEU A 88 6.90 -1.08 6.11
CA LEU A 88 6.07 -0.78 4.95
C LEU A 88 6.75 -1.26 3.64
N HIS A 89 8.06 -1.09 3.51
CA HIS A 89 8.81 -1.55 2.34
C HIS A 89 8.74 -3.08 2.18
N LYS A 90 8.88 -3.84 3.29
CA LYS A 90 8.81 -5.32 3.27
C LYS A 90 7.42 -5.78 2.79
N ILE A 91 6.35 -5.22 3.33
CA ILE A 91 4.97 -5.60 2.95
C ILE A 91 4.66 -5.27 1.48
N LEU A 92 5.10 -4.12 0.98
CA LEU A 92 4.93 -3.80 -0.43
C LEU A 92 5.71 -4.75 -1.34
N ALA A 93 6.88 -5.21 -0.92
CA ALA A 93 7.65 -6.23 -1.65
C ALA A 93 6.93 -7.60 -1.62
N GLU A 94 6.39 -8.02 -0.48
CA GLU A 94 5.57 -9.23 -0.34
C GLU A 94 4.29 -9.16 -1.19
N ALA A 95 3.68 -7.95 -1.33
CA ALA A 95 2.58 -7.70 -2.25
C ALA A 95 2.98 -7.75 -3.73
N GLY A 96 4.23 -8.11 -4.04
CA GLY A 96 4.76 -8.21 -5.40
C GLY A 96 5.19 -6.88 -6.00
N GLY A 97 5.30 -5.83 -5.19
CA GLY A 97 5.68 -4.48 -5.61
C GLY A 97 4.53 -3.67 -6.20
N LEU A 98 4.88 -2.48 -6.66
CA LEU A 98 3.94 -1.53 -7.27
C LEU A 98 3.73 -1.86 -8.75
N LYS A 99 2.49 -1.74 -9.23
CA LYS A 99 2.17 -1.85 -10.67
C LYS A 99 2.73 -0.65 -11.45
N SER A 100 2.84 -0.79 -12.76
CA SER A 100 3.18 0.32 -13.67
C SER A 100 2.13 1.44 -13.68
N SER A 101 0.89 1.14 -13.30
CA SER A 101 -0.23 2.06 -13.09
C SER A 101 -0.22 2.74 -11.72
N ALA A 102 0.71 2.37 -10.83
CA ALA A 102 0.81 2.99 -9.51
C ALA A 102 1.13 4.48 -9.62
N GLY A 103 0.39 5.26 -8.89
CA GLY A 103 0.52 6.70 -8.78
C GLY A 103 1.71 7.10 -7.90
N GLN A 104 1.70 8.35 -7.49
CA GLN A 104 2.85 8.97 -6.84
C GLN A 104 2.85 8.82 -5.33
N PHE A 105 1.75 8.32 -4.76
CA PHE A 105 1.55 8.29 -3.32
C PHE A 105 1.13 6.92 -2.81
N VAL A 106 1.69 6.57 -1.67
CA VAL A 106 1.24 5.49 -0.80
C VAL A 106 0.73 6.11 0.48
N GLU A 107 -0.50 5.83 0.82
CA GLU A 107 -1.13 6.29 2.04
C GLU A 107 -1.15 5.17 3.07
N LEU A 108 -0.68 5.46 4.27
CA LEU A 108 -0.79 4.60 5.45
C LEU A 108 -1.85 5.18 6.36
N ARG A 109 -2.89 4.40 6.64
CA ARG A 109 -3.93 4.72 7.63
C ARG A 109 -3.80 3.78 8.80
N ARG A 110 -3.91 4.33 9.98
CA ARG A 110 -3.86 3.63 11.27
C ARG A 110 -4.86 4.24 12.23
N VAL A 111 -5.43 3.44 13.10
CA VAL A 111 -6.14 3.93 14.27
C VAL A 111 -5.17 3.91 15.44
N GLN A 112 -4.96 5.04 16.07
CA GLN A 112 -4.10 5.18 17.25
C GLN A 112 -4.95 5.56 18.45
N ASP A 113 -4.71 4.93 19.58
CA ASP A 113 -5.24 5.38 20.86
C ASP A 113 -4.34 6.50 21.41
N VAL A 114 -4.93 7.67 21.58
CA VAL A 114 -4.25 8.82 22.20
C VAL A 114 -5.11 9.24 23.41
N ASP A 115 -4.59 9.02 24.60
CA ASP A 115 -5.26 9.33 25.87
C ASP A 115 -6.64 8.67 26.02
N GLY A 116 -6.83 7.43 25.55
CA GLY A 116 -8.10 6.68 25.62
C GLY A 116 -9.11 7.07 24.53
N VAL A 117 -8.67 7.84 23.51
CA VAL A 117 -9.51 8.22 22.36
C VAL A 117 -8.90 7.67 21.08
N GLU A 118 -9.68 6.88 20.34
CA GLU A 118 -9.28 6.41 19.02
C GLU A 118 -9.22 7.58 18.02
N GLN A 119 -8.05 7.84 17.46
CA GLN A 119 -7.83 8.89 16.46
C GLN A 119 -7.27 8.30 15.17
N PRO A 120 -7.77 8.74 14.00
CA PRO A 120 -7.22 8.34 12.73
C PRO A 120 -5.85 9.00 12.53
N PHE A 121 -4.84 8.19 12.26
CA PHE A 121 -3.54 8.62 11.80
C PHE A 121 -3.43 8.33 10.30
N VAL A 122 -3.22 9.36 9.50
CA VAL A 122 -3.03 9.23 8.05
C VAL A 122 -1.70 9.83 7.65
N ARG A 123 -0.89 9.08 6.94
CA ARG A 123 0.40 9.54 6.45
C ARG A 123 0.62 9.13 5.00
N THR A 124 1.07 10.10 4.20
CA THR A 124 1.32 9.91 2.77
C THR A 124 2.81 9.89 2.48
N TYR A 125 3.24 8.94 1.67
CA TYR A 125 4.64 8.75 1.27
C TYR A 125 4.73 8.75 -0.26
N GLY A 126 5.81 9.35 -0.80
CA GLY A 126 6.07 9.29 -2.22
C GLY A 126 6.50 7.88 -2.66
N THR A 127 5.86 7.34 -3.72
CA THR A 127 6.22 6.01 -4.26
C THR A 127 7.69 5.92 -4.66
N VAL A 128 8.25 6.99 -5.24
CA VAL A 128 9.66 7.04 -5.64
C VAL A 128 10.59 6.91 -4.43
N SER A 129 10.30 7.58 -3.32
CA SER A 129 11.10 7.50 -2.09
C SER A 129 11.03 6.10 -1.47
N ILE A 130 9.88 5.43 -1.55
CA ILE A 130 9.73 4.04 -1.10
C ILE A 130 10.56 3.10 -1.99
N LEU A 131 10.46 3.22 -3.32
CA LEU A 131 11.19 2.38 -4.26
C LEU A 131 12.71 2.53 -4.14
N LYS A 132 13.19 3.75 -3.88
CA LYS A 132 14.63 4.02 -3.63
C LYS A 132 15.08 3.55 -2.25
N GLY A 133 14.15 3.17 -1.37
CA GLY A 133 14.44 2.81 0.02
C GLY A 133 14.83 3.99 0.91
N GLU A 134 14.52 5.22 0.46
CA GLU A 134 14.69 6.46 1.25
C GLU A 134 13.58 6.61 2.28
N ALA A 135 12.39 6.08 1.98
CA ALA A 135 11.26 6.01 2.89
C ALA A 135 10.72 4.57 2.96
N GLY A 136 9.96 4.26 3.99
CA GLY A 136 9.27 2.96 4.16
C GLY A 136 10.07 1.90 4.91
N ARG A 137 11.40 1.95 4.96
CA ARG A 137 12.22 1.02 5.76
C ARG A 137 12.08 1.24 7.26
N ASP A 138 12.01 2.51 7.65
CA ASP A 138 11.91 2.92 9.06
C ASP A 138 10.45 2.95 9.57
N ILE A 139 9.48 2.75 8.65
CA ILE A 139 8.07 2.75 8.99
C ILE A 139 7.68 1.33 9.39
N ILE A 140 7.63 1.08 10.68
CA ILE A 140 7.18 -0.19 11.23
C ILE A 140 5.66 -0.21 11.25
N LEU A 141 5.10 -1.25 10.63
CA LEU A 141 3.67 -1.47 10.56
C LEU A 141 3.13 -2.04 11.87
N GLN A 142 1.87 -1.78 12.12
CA GLN A 142 1.11 -2.28 13.27
C GLN A 142 -0.12 -3.02 12.79
N GLN A 143 -0.65 -3.88 13.64
CA GLN A 143 -1.91 -4.58 13.38
C GLN A 143 -3.02 -3.57 13.05
N GLY A 144 -3.80 -3.88 12.01
CA GLY A 144 -4.90 -3.04 11.57
C GLY A 144 -4.50 -1.90 10.62
N ASP A 145 -3.21 -1.75 10.28
CA ASP A 145 -2.77 -0.77 9.29
C ASP A 145 -3.41 -1.05 7.93
N VAL A 146 -3.84 0.01 7.28
CA VAL A 146 -4.32 -0.02 5.89
C VAL A 146 -3.35 0.79 5.02
N ILE A 147 -2.77 0.11 4.03
CA ILE A 147 -1.84 0.69 3.07
C ILE A 147 -2.58 0.81 1.74
N SER A 148 -2.71 2.02 1.22
CA SER A 148 -3.39 2.28 -0.06
C SER A 148 -2.43 2.90 -1.05
N VAL A 149 -2.24 2.23 -2.20
CA VAL A 149 -1.43 2.75 -3.30
C VAL A 149 -2.35 3.38 -4.33
N SER A 150 -2.21 4.69 -4.54
CA SER A 150 -3.02 5.43 -5.52
C SER A 150 -2.72 4.95 -6.95
N ALA A 151 -3.72 5.06 -7.84
CA ALA A 151 -3.49 4.97 -9.28
C ALA A 151 -2.85 6.27 -9.80
N LYS A 152 -2.22 6.20 -10.97
CA LYS A 152 -1.78 7.39 -11.68
C LYS A 152 -2.97 8.28 -12.01
N GLU A 153 -2.82 9.55 -11.74
CA GLU A 153 -3.74 10.55 -12.23
C GLU A 153 -3.53 10.76 -13.73
N GLN A 154 -4.60 11.03 -14.44
CA GLN A 154 -4.58 11.16 -15.90
C GLN A 154 -5.41 12.35 -16.35
N PHE A 155 -5.10 12.85 -17.55
CA PHE A 155 -5.86 13.86 -18.26
C PHE A 155 -6.00 13.45 -19.72
N PHE A 156 -6.87 14.12 -20.46
CA PHE A 156 -7.18 13.81 -21.85
C PHE A 156 -6.86 14.99 -22.74
N ILE A 157 -6.34 14.73 -23.93
CA ILE A 157 -6.15 15.74 -24.98
C ILE A 157 -6.84 15.27 -26.25
N THR A 158 -7.61 16.16 -26.86
CA THR A 158 -8.32 15.89 -28.11
C THR A 158 -8.31 17.11 -29.04
N GLY A 159 -8.69 16.89 -30.31
CA GLY A 159 -8.72 17.93 -31.34
C GLY A 159 -7.44 18.01 -32.15
N GLU A 160 -7.06 19.21 -32.60
CA GLU A 160 -5.93 19.49 -33.49
C GLU A 160 -4.58 19.42 -32.76
N VAL A 161 -4.18 18.20 -32.36
CA VAL A 161 -2.89 17.87 -31.75
C VAL A 161 -2.22 16.73 -32.50
N ALA A 162 -0.91 16.61 -32.41
CA ALA A 162 -0.16 15.57 -33.11
C ALA A 162 -0.55 14.15 -32.63
N LYS A 163 -0.83 14.00 -31.33
CA LYS A 163 -1.20 12.70 -30.71
C LYS A 163 -2.33 12.93 -29.71
N PRO A 164 -3.58 12.87 -30.13
CA PRO A 164 -4.72 12.90 -29.19
C PRO A 164 -4.77 11.60 -28.38
N GLY A 165 -5.19 11.70 -27.12
CA GLY A 165 -5.31 10.52 -26.23
C GLY A 165 -5.30 10.86 -24.77
N GLN A 166 -5.10 9.83 -23.97
CA GLN A 166 -4.99 9.88 -22.52
C GLN A 166 -3.51 9.91 -22.11
N TYR A 167 -3.20 10.74 -21.11
CA TYR A 167 -1.85 10.98 -20.65
C TYR A 167 -1.76 10.92 -19.13
N ASP A 168 -0.66 10.40 -18.61
CA ASP A 168 -0.37 10.40 -17.18
C ASP A 168 -0.08 11.84 -16.73
N LEU A 169 -0.73 12.25 -15.65
CA LEU A 169 -0.54 13.56 -15.03
C LEU A 169 0.63 13.51 -14.05
N THR A 170 1.58 14.41 -14.21
CA THR A 170 2.62 14.64 -13.21
C THR A 170 2.28 15.87 -12.36
N PRO A 171 2.58 15.87 -11.03
CA PRO A 171 2.29 17.01 -10.18
C PRO A 171 2.89 18.31 -10.71
N GLY A 172 2.04 19.34 -10.74
CA GLY A 172 2.45 20.65 -11.24
C GLY A 172 2.57 20.77 -12.76
N MET A 173 2.12 19.73 -13.53
CA MET A 173 2.10 19.80 -14.99
C MET A 173 1.24 20.96 -15.46
N THR A 174 1.80 21.78 -16.33
CA THR A 174 1.12 22.92 -16.92
C THR A 174 0.45 22.58 -18.26
N LEU A 175 -0.45 23.45 -18.72
CA LEU A 175 -1.13 23.32 -20.00
C LEU A 175 -0.11 23.22 -21.16
N MET A 176 0.93 24.04 -21.18
CA MET A 176 1.94 24.02 -22.23
C MET A 176 2.74 22.73 -22.21
N GLN A 177 3.06 22.19 -21.04
CA GLN A 177 3.72 20.88 -20.90
C GLN A 177 2.82 19.75 -21.40
N ALA A 178 1.52 19.77 -21.04
CA ALA A 178 0.54 18.79 -21.48
C ALA A 178 0.42 18.75 -23.01
N VAL A 179 0.28 19.93 -23.63
CA VAL A 179 0.23 20.06 -25.10
C VAL A 179 1.54 19.56 -25.74
N SER A 180 2.67 19.86 -25.15
CA SER A 180 3.99 19.38 -25.64
C SER A 180 4.12 17.87 -25.56
N HIS A 181 3.60 17.23 -24.49
CA HIS A 181 3.53 15.76 -24.36
C HIS A 181 2.70 15.10 -25.48
N ALA A 182 1.63 15.77 -25.93
CA ALA A 182 0.82 15.34 -27.07
C ALA A 182 1.48 15.61 -28.44
N GLY A 183 2.74 16.06 -28.46
CA GLY A 183 3.48 16.36 -29.67
C GLY A 183 3.24 17.76 -30.25
N GLY A 184 2.60 18.64 -29.47
CA GLY A 184 2.30 20.02 -29.86
C GLY A 184 0.97 20.18 -30.60
N GLN A 185 0.63 21.43 -30.87
CA GLN A 185 -0.54 21.79 -31.65
C GLN A 185 -0.35 21.42 -33.13
N GLY A 186 -1.43 20.99 -33.78
CA GLY A 186 -1.46 20.70 -35.20
C GLY A 186 -1.25 21.96 -36.04
N LYS A 187 -1.01 21.79 -37.34
CA LYS A 187 -0.72 22.89 -38.27
C LYS A 187 -1.89 23.85 -38.42
N PHE A 188 -3.10 23.36 -38.20
CA PHE A 188 -4.36 24.12 -38.34
C PHE A 188 -5.03 24.46 -37.02
N ALA A 189 -4.34 24.14 -35.89
CA ALA A 189 -4.89 24.37 -34.57
C ALA A 189 -5.13 25.86 -34.29
N SER A 190 -6.22 26.13 -33.63
CA SER A 190 -6.51 27.44 -33.04
C SER A 190 -5.47 27.79 -31.99
N GLN A 191 -5.25 29.08 -31.75
CA GLN A 191 -4.46 29.58 -30.62
C GLN A 191 -5.12 29.30 -29.26
N THR A 192 -6.40 28.91 -29.29
CA THR A 192 -7.24 28.74 -28.09
C THR A 192 -7.36 27.27 -27.71
N VAL A 193 -7.15 26.97 -26.43
CA VAL A 193 -7.37 25.67 -25.82
C VAL A 193 -8.47 25.80 -24.79
N GLU A 194 -9.45 24.93 -24.87
CA GLU A 194 -10.49 24.78 -23.84
C GLU A 194 -10.10 23.67 -22.89
N VAL A 195 -10.14 23.92 -21.60
CA VAL A 195 -9.94 22.92 -20.53
C VAL A 195 -11.29 22.67 -19.88
N HIS A 196 -11.84 21.49 -20.12
CA HIS A 196 -13.07 21.04 -19.50
C HIS A 196 -12.70 20.29 -18.21
N ARG A 197 -13.06 20.86 -17.08
CA ARG A 197 -12.77 20.32 -15.75
C ARG A 197 -14.06 19.84 -15.09
N ALA A 198 -14.05 18.64 -14.53
CA ALA A 198 -15.14 18.17 -13.68
C ALA A 198 -15.05 18.89 -12.32
N GLY A 199 -16.10 19.64 -11.95
CA GLY A 199 -16.29 20.21 -10.62
C GLY A 199 -17.32 19.42 -9.81
N ASP A 200 -17.54 19.80 -8.56
CA ASP A 200 -18.57 19.21 -7.68
C ASP A 200 -20.00 19.59 -8.13
N GLY A 201 -20.44 19.05 -9.28
CA GLY A 201 -21.80 19.21 -9.83
C GLY A 201 -21.88 19.96 -11.15
N ASP A 202 -20.96 20.86 -11.47
CA ASP A 202 -20.92 21.60 -12.73
C ASP A 202 -19.62 21.38 -13.49
N LYS A 203 -19.71 21.36 -14.83
CA LYS A 203 -18.53 21.36 -15.71
C LYS A 203 -17.98 22.77 -15.82
N GLU A 204 -16.77 22.99 -15.36
CA GLU A 204 -16.08 24.26 -15.60
C GLU A 204 -15.37 24.20 -16.96
N ILE A 205 -15.59 25.20 -17.79
CA ILE A 205 -14.91 25.36 -19.07
C ILE A 205 -14.02 26.59 -18.98
N LEU A 206 -12.70 26.33 -18.97
CA LEU A 206 -11.68 27.36 -18.95
C LEU A 206 -11.08 27.50 -20.34
N THR A 207 -10.89 28.72 -20.81
CA THR A 207 -10.36 29.02 -22.15
C THR A 207 -9.03 29.77 -22.00
N PHE A 208 -8.00 29.27 -22.68
CA PHE A 208 -6.64 29.82 -22.61
C PHE A 208 -6.11 30.13 -24.01
N ASP A 209 -5.43 31.27 -24.17
CA ASP A 209 -4.71 31.59 -25.38
C ASP A 209 -3.24 31.16 -25.26
N VAL A 210 -2.91 30.08 -25.97
CA VAL A 210 -1.56 29.49 -25.98
C VAL A 210 -0.50 30.48 -26.48
N SER A 211 -0.86 31.42 -27.38
CA SER A 211 0.09 32.41 -27.87
C SER A 211 0.41 33.47 -26.80
N HIS A 212 -0.56 33.82 -25.96
CA HIS A 212 -0.36 34.72 -24.82
C HIS A 212 0.47 34.07 -23.72
N ILE A 213 0.20 32.80 -23.39
CA ILE A 213 1.01 32.03 -22.42
C ILE A 213 2.46 31.94 -22.90
N ARG A 214 2.69 31.58 -24.19
CA ARG A 214 4.03 31.45 -24.77
C ARG A 214 4.81 32.77 -24.78
N LYS A 215 4.12 33.91 -24.87
CA LYS A 215 4.70 35.27 -24.80
C LYS A 215 4.84 35.79 -23.37
N GLY A 216 4.46 35.02 -22.39
CA GLY A 216 4.48 35.42 -20.97
C GLY A 216 3.47 36.50 -20.60
N LYS A 217 2.41 36.69 -21.42
CA LYS A 217 1.32 37.63 -21.16
C LYS A 217 0.24 37.09 -20.24
N GLU A 218 0.10 35.77 -20.19
CA GLU A 218 -0.79 35.02 -19.33
C GLU A 218 -0.03 33.94 -18.59
N PRO A 219 -0.43 33.59 -17.34
CA PRO A 219 0.16 32.47 -16.62
C PRO A 219 -0.17 31.16 -17.31
N ASP A 220 0.77 30.20 -17.27
CA ASP A 220 0.54 28.84 -17.74
C ASP A 220 -0.20 28.04 -16.67
N PRO A 221 -1.48 27.66 -16.88
CA PRO A 221 -2.28 27.04 -15.84
C PRO A 221 -1.87 25.61 -15.56
N ILE A 222 -2.04 25.19 -14.31
CA ILE A 222 -1.80 23.82 -13.88
C ILE A 222 -2.99 22.95 -14.28
N ILE A 223 -2.70 21.81 -14.91
CA ILE A 223 -3.67 20.76 -15.25
C ILE A 223 -3.99 19.93 -14.02
N LYS A 224 -5.24 19.50 -13.92
CA LYS A 224 -5.73 18.62 -12.86
C LYS A 224 -6.14 17.25 -13.40
N ALA A 225 -6.23 16.28 -12.51
CA ALA A 225 -6.73 14.94 -12.82
C ALA A 225 -8.15 15.02 -13.42
N GLY A 226 -8.36 14.30 -14.52
CA GLY A 226 -9.62 14.27 -15.23
C GLY A 226 -9.89 15.45 -16.17
N ASP A 227 -8.98 16.44 -16.26
CA ASP A 227 -9.13 17.54 -17.24
C ASP A 227 -9.15 17.00 -18.67
N VAL A 228 -10.03 17.56 -19.49
CA VAL A 228 -10.09 17.30 -20.93
C VAL A 228 -9.69 18.56 -21.66
N LEU A 229 -8.53 18.52 -22.33
CA LEU A 229 -7.99 19.61 -23.12
C LEU A 229 -8.50 19.46 -24.57
N ILE A 230 -9.21 20.46 -25.06
CA ILE A 230 -9.74 20.49 -26.42
C ILE A 230 -9.01 21.58 -27.22
N ILE A 231 -8.30 21.16 -28.26
CA ILE A 231 -7.59 22.05 -29.17
C ILE A 231 -8.34 22.07 -30.49
N ARG A 232 -8.88 23.21 -30.82
CA ARG A 232 -9.69 23.41 -32.05
C ARG A 232 -8.83 23.84 -33.22
#